data_35f44de5d188e897773c3e56ff5cf684
#
_entry.id   35f44de5d188e897773c3e56ff5cf684
#
_cell.length_a   1.000
_cell.length_b   1.000
_cell.length_c   1.000
_cell.angle_alpha   90.00
_cell.angle_beta   90.00
_cell.angle_gamma   90.00
#
_symmetry.space_group_name_H-M   'P 1'
#
loop_
_entity.id
_entity.type
_entity.pdbx_description
1 polymer ?
#
loop_
_entity_poly.entity_id
_entity_poly.type
_entity_poly.pdbx_seq_one_letter_code
_entity_poly.pdbx_strand_id
1 'polypeptide(L)'
;MLRPVLSTLLIIAGAGAVRAADRPVVVELFTSEGCSSCPPADAFLTELSRTRPDVLPLAFHVTYWDQLGWKDPYGLAAATARQARYGARFGDGSYTPEMVVDGRKGLVGSERGAAEAAIAAAAAAQGGSPDLVVGQTGTGLSIRVGEGHGTAKVVLVGYDPQHRTAVGRGENSGRSLTESNIVRSVRTVGQWTGAPVTLAAEAPAGERTAVLLEAPDGAIIGASRLGTSS
;
A
#
# COMPACT_ATOMS: atom_id res chain seq x y z
N MET A 1 27.53 -70.41 -2.20
CA MET A 1 27.23 -69.40 -1.13
C MET A 1 27.16 -68.04 -1.77
N LEU A 2 25.94 -67.56 -2.13
CA LEU A 2 25.70 -66.19 -2.69
C LEU A 2 25.34 -65.27 -1.54
N ARG A 3 26.09 -64.12 -1.39
CA ARG A 3 25.76 -63.06 -0.44
C ARG A 3 24.86 -62.02 -1.16
N PRO A 4 23.75 -61.58 -0.57
CA PRO A 4 22.96 -60.51 -1.14
C PRO A 4 23.62 -59.19 -0.83
N VAL A 5 23.78 -58.36 -1.87
CA VAL A 5 24.19 -56.96 -1.76
C VAL A 5 22.93 -56.14 -1.49
N LEU A 6 22.85 -55.56 -0.29
CA LEU A 6 21.75 -54.68 0.11
C LEU A 6 22.07 -53.27 -0.40
N SER A 7 21.39 -52.82 -1.47
CA SER A 7 21.50 -51.43 -1.95
C SER A 7 20.61 -50.51 -1.11
N THR A 8 21.26 -49.70 -0.28
CA THR A 8 20.58 -48.68 0.49
C THR A 8 20.23 -47.47 -0.41
N LEU A 9 18.96 -47.30 -0.68
CA LEU A 9 18.44 -46.13 -1.46
C LEU A 9 18.38 -44.89 -0.52
N LEU A 10 19.26 -43.93 -0.75
CA LEU A 10 19.29 -42.66 0.00
C LEU A 10 18.22 -41.70 -0.59
N ILE A 11 17.10 -41.56 0.09
CA ILE A 11 16.06 -40.56 -0.27
C ILE A 11 16.52 -39.23 0.24
N ILE A 12 17.01 -38.35 -0.65
CA ILE A 12 17.27 -36.93 -0.37
C ILE A 12 15.92 -36.23 -0.40
N ALA A 13 15.34 -35.96 0.78
CA ALA A 13 14.20 -35.07 0.92
C ALA A 13 14.69 -33.64 0.64
N GLY A 14 14.42 -33.15 -0.56
CA GLY A 14 14.62 -31.75 -0.90
C GLY A 14 13.69 -30.91 -0.05
N ALA A 15 14.22 -30.19 0.95
CA ALA A 15 13.52 -29.15 1.63
C ALA A 15 13.27 -28.02 0.60
N GLY A 16 12.09 -28.01 -0.02
CA GLY A 16 11.63 -26.88 -0.81
C GLY A 16 11.61 -25.65 0.11
N ALA A 17 12.47 -24.69 -0.17
CA ALA A 17 12.39 -23.40 0.49
C ALA A 17 10.99 -22.85 0.24
N VAL A 18 10.18 -22.74 1.30
CA VAL A 18 8.92 -21.99 1.26
C VAL A 18 9.30 -20.55 0.97
N ARG A 19 9.11 -20.14 -0.28
CA ARG A 19 9.31 -18.77 -0.70
C ARG A 19 8.29 -17.94 0.10
N ALA A 20 8.77 -16.97 0.89
CA ALA A 20 7.89 -15.99 1.52
C ALA A 20 6.97 -15.44 0.42
N ALA A 21 5.67 -15.43 0.66
CA ALA A 21 4.72 -14.91 -0.32
C ALA A 21 5.13 -13.48 -0.67
N ASP A 22 5.34 -13.21 -1.96
CA ASP A 22 5.73 -11.88 -2.40
C ASP A 22 4.67 -10.89 -1.90
N ARG A 23 5.09 -9.87 -1.12
CA ARG A 23 4.18 -8.84 -0.64
C ARG A 23 3.62 -8.03 -1.82
N PRO A 24 2.42 -7.44 -1.72
CA PRO A 24 1.95 -6.56 -2.78
C PRO A 24 2.85 -5.33 -2.92
N VAL A 25 3.07 -4.87 -4.15
CA VAL A 25 3.65 -3.56 -4.43
C VAL A 25 2.67 -2.48 -3.99
N VAL A 26 3.10 -1.56 -3.15
CA VAL A 26 2.24 -0.47 -2.67
C VAL A 26 2.29 0.70 -3.66
N VAL A 27 1.13 1.14 -4.12
CA VAL A 27 0.96 2.30 -4.99
C VAL A 27 0.09 3.32 -4.27
N GLU A 28 0.68 4.44 -3.89
CA GLU A 28 0.01 5.55 -3.23
C GLU A 28 -0.25 6.65 -4.26
N LEU A 29 -1.52 6.98 -4.50
CA LEU A 29 -1.92 8.08 -5.38
C LEU A 29 -2.37 9.26 -4.53
N PHE A 30 -1.68 10.37 -4.61
CA PHE A 30 -2.09 11.65 -4.01
C PHE A 30 -2.95 12.39 -5.02
N THR A 31 -4.22 12.59 -4.66
CA THR A 31 -5.28 13.06 -5.54
C THR A 31 -6.24 14.01 -4.80
N SER A 32 -7.21 14.58 -5.49
CA SER A 32 -8.34 15.29 -4.92
C SER A 32 -9.47 15.38 -5.94
N GLU A 33 -10.71 15.29 -5.47
CA GLU A 33 -11.89 15.58 -6.30
C GLU A 33 -11.91 17.03 -6.86
N GLY A 34 -11.16 17.95 -6.22
CA GLY A 34 -10.99 19.32 -6.69
C GLY A 34 -10.01 19.48 -7.86
N CYS A 35 -9.18 18.48 -8.13
CA CYS A 35 -8.11 18.53 -9.13
C CYS A 35 -8.59 18.05 -10.51
N SER A 36 -8.64 18.92 -11.53
CA SER A 36 -9.15 18.57 -12.86
C SER A 36 -8.25 17.62 -13.67
N SER A 37 -6.95 17.54 -13.33
CA SER A 37 -5.99 16.64 -13.95
C SER A 37 -5.92 15.25 -13.26
N CYS A 38 -6.60 15.05 -12.14
CA CYS A 38 -6.55 13.83 -11.35
C CYS A 38 -7.36 12.65 -11.92
N PRO A 39 -8.56 12.83 -12.50
CA PRO A 39 -9.43 11.73 -12.89
C PRO A 39 -8.81 10.63 -13.76
N PRO A 40 -7.87 10.90 -14.69
CA PRO A 40 -7.18 9.83 -15.41
C PRO A 40 -6.32 8.93 -14.51
N ALA A 41 -5.67 9.49 -13.48
CA ALA A 41 -4.88 8.74 -12.51
C ALA A 41 -5.78 7.94 -11.56
N ASP A 42 -6.92 8.50 -11.13
CA ASP A 42 -7.91 7.81 -10.30
C ASP A 42 -8.52 6.61 -11.03
N ALA A 43 -8.81 6.77 -12.34
CA ALA A 43 -9.28 5.68 -13.18
C ALA A 43 -8.23 4.56 -13.32
N PHE A 44 -6.95 4.91 -13.46
CA PHE A 44 -5.86 3.94 -13.52
C PHE A 44 -5.69 3.22 -12.17
N LEU A 45 -5.74 3.92 -11.05
CA LEU A 45 -5.70 3.30 -9.72
C LEU A 45 -6.89 2.35 -9.51
N THR A 46 -8.08 2.73 -9.98
CA THR A 46 -9.27 1.87 -9.97
C THR A 46 -9.05 0.59 -10.78
N GLU A 47 -8.43 0.69 -11.94
CA GLU A 47 -8.08 -0.48 -12.75
C GLU A 47 -7.09 -1.39 -12.01
N LEU A 48 -6.01 -0.84 -11.44
CA LEU A 48 -5.05 -1.60 -10.63
C LEU A 48 -5.75 -2.35 -9.49
N SER A 49 -6.70 -1.72 -8.81
CA SER A 49 -7.43 -2.34 -7.70
C SER A 49 -8.27 -3.56 -8.11
N ARG A 50 -8.67 -3.63 -9.36
CA ARG A 50 -9.54 -4.69 -9.93
C ARG A 50 -8.75 -5.80 -10.62
N THR A 51 -7.61 -5.47 -11.25
CA THR A 51 -6.89 -6.37 -12.15
C THR A 51 -5.56 -6.86 -11.63
N ARG A 52 -4.99 -6.22 -10.59
CA ARG A 52 -3.64 -6.48 -10.07
C ARG A 52 -3.68 -6.86 -8.58
N PRO A 53 -3.95 -8.15 -8.25
CA PRO A 53 -3.94 -8.63 -6.87
C PRO A 53 -2.56 -8.51 -6.20
N ASP A 54 -1.49 -8.48 -6.98
CA ASP A 54 -0.10 -8.25 -6.59
C ASP A 54 0.23 -6.79 -6.28
N VAL A 55 -0.72 -5.86 -6.45
CA VAL A 55 -0.57 -4.43 -6.14
C VAL A 55 -1.55 -4.04 -5.06
N LEU A 56 -1.12 -3.23 -4.09
CA LEU A 56 -1.96 -2.56 -3.11
C LEU A 56 -2.08 -1.07 -3.49
N PRO A 57 -3.06 -0.68 -4.32
CA PRO A 57 -3.29 0.71 -4.65
C PRO A 57 -4.10 1.39 -3.53
N LEU A 58 -3.71 2.61 -3.15
CA LEU A 58 -4.31 3.43 -2.10
C LEU A 58 -4.44 4.87 -2.57
N ALA A 59 -5.66 5.44 -2.56
CA ALA A 59 -5.92 6.84 -2.91
C ALA A 59 -5.86 7.71 -1.65
N PHE A 60 -4.92 8.63 -1.60
CA PHE A 60 -4.72 9.60 -0.54
C PHE A 60 -5.22 10.97 -1.00
N HIS A 61 -6.39 11.38 -0.53
CA HIS A 61 -6.96 12.67 -0.87
C HIS A 61 -6.30 13.79 -0.05
N VAL A 62 -5.70 14.75 -0.75
CA VAL A 62 -5.01 15.90 -0.15
C VAL A 62 -5.98 17.05 0.08
N THR A 63 -5.69 17.91 1.07
CA THR A 63 -6.60 18.97 1.51
C THR A 63 -6.32 20.35 0.90
N TYR A 64 -5.20 20.55 0.21
CA TYR A 64 -4.85 21.88 -0.28
C TYR A 64 -5.68 22.37 -1.48
N TRP A 65 -6.46 21.47 -2.10
CA TRP A 65 -7.46 21.81 -3.12
C TRP A 65 -8.78 22.33 -2.55
N ASP A 66 -9.09 22.06 -1.27
CA ASP A 66 -10.37 22.39 -0.63
C ASP A 66 -10.73 23.88 -0.73
N GLN A 67 -9.72 24.76 -0.72
CA GLN A 67 -9.89 26.22 -0.82
C GLN A 67 -10.20 26.71 -2.24
N LEU A 68 -10.17 25.85 -3.25
CA LEU A 68 -10.40 26.19 -4.67
C LEU A 68 -11.83 25.92 -5.13
N GLY A 69 -12.78 25.92 -4.20
CA GLY A 69 -14.23 25.91 -4.47
C GLY A 69 -14.94 24.58 -4.24
N TRP A 70 -14.23 23.47 -4.05
CA TRP A 70 -14.78 22.17 -3.68
C TRP A 70 -14.04 21.61 -2.48
N LYS A 71 -14.78 21.36 -1.40
CA LYS A 71 -14.23 20.66 -0.24
C LYS A 71 -14.38 19.16 -0.48
N ASP A 72 -13.25 18.50 -0.66
CA ASP A 72 -13.20 17.06 -0.87
C ASP A 72 -13.65 16.31 0.40
N PRO A 73 -14.74 15.49 0.35
CA PRO A 73 -15.23 14.77 1.51
C PRO A 73 -14.26 13.71 2.05
N TYR A 74 -13.26 13.35 1.27
CA TYR A 74 -12.22 12.38 1.60
C TYR A 74 -10.88 13.03 1.92
N GLY A 75 -10.78 14.36 1.80
CA GLY A 75 -9.59 15.13 2.11
C GLY A 75 -9.07 14.85 3.52
N LEU A 76 -7.82 14.41 3.62
CA LEU A 76 -7.21 13.98 4.87
C LEU A 76 -5.90 14.75 5.12
N ALA A 77 -5.83 15.50 6.23
CA ALA A 77 -4.61 16.24 6.58
C ALA A 77 -3.37 15.33 6.69
N ALA A 78 -3.57 14.07 7.13
CA ALA A 78 -2.51 13.07 7.17
C ALA A 78 -2.01 12.67 5.78
N ALA A 79 -2.86 12.68 4.75
CA ALA A 79 -2.49 12.47 3.35
C ALA A 79 -1.61 13.61 2.84
N THR A 80 -2.02 14.86 3.07
CA THR A 80 -1.23 16.06 2.73
C THR A 80 0.15 16.04 3.42
N ALA A 81 0.20 15.70 4.71
CA ALA A 81 1.46 15.59 5.43
C ALA A 81 2.33 14.43 4.94
N ARG A 82 1.71 13.30 4.52
CA ARG A 82 2.44 12.17 3.94
C ARG A 82 3.07 12.53 2.60
N GLN A 83 2.31 13.18 1.73
CA GLN A 83 2.81 13.69 0.46
C GLN A 83 3.96 14.68 0.63
N ALA A 84 3.82 15.65 1.55
CA ALA A 84 4.88 16.62 1.82
C ALA A 84 6.22 15.97 2.21
N ARG A 85 6.20 14.83 2.95
CA ARG A 85 7.41 14.07 3.26
C ARG A 85 8.03 13.45 2.00
N TYR A 86 7.21 12.95 1.07
CA TYR A 86 7.69 12.43 -0.21
C TYR A 86 8.29 13.55 -1.06
N GLY A 87 7.58 14.68 -1.22
CA GLY A 87 8.07 15.83 -1.98
C GLY A 87 9.39 16.39 -1.44
N ALA A 88 9.55 16.46 -0.11
CA ALA A 88 10.81 16.86 0.51
C ALA A 88 11.95 15.86 0.22
N ARG A 89 11.65 14.56 0.18
CA ARG A 89 12.65 13.52 -0.08
C ARG A 89 13.03 13.40 -1.56
N PHE A 90 12.05 13.54 -2.46
CA PHE A 90 12.30 13.46 -3.91
C PHE A 90 12.82 14.80 -4.47
N GLY A 91 12.58 15.91 -3.76
CA GLY A 91 13.03 17.24 -4.17
C GLY A 91 12.14 17.89 -5.24
N ASP A 92 10.95 17.38 -5.47
CA ASP A 92 9.99 17.82 -6.50
C ASP A 92 8.75 18.54 -5.92
N GLY A 93 8.66 18.64 -4.58
CA GLY A 93 7.54 19.27 -3.89
C GLY A 93 6.28 18.41 -3.89
N SER A 94 5.12 19.06 -3.64
CA SER A 94 3.82 18.39 -3.65
C SER A 94 3.02 18.83 -4.88
N TYR A 95 2.47 17.87 -5.60
CA TYR A 95 1.62 18.10 -6.78
C TYR A 95 0.55 17.01 -6.90
N THR A 96 -0.47 17.23 -7.68
CA THR A 96 -1.47 16.19 -8.01
C THR A 96 -1.74 16.15 -9.52
N PRO A 97 -1.99 14.94 -10.05
CA PRO A 97 -1.90 13.64 -9.39
C PRO A 97 -0.44 13.18 -9.22
N GLU A 98 -0.02 12.86 -7.99
CA GLU A 98 1.29 12.22 -7.75
C GLU A 98 1.08 10.76 -7.40
N MET A 99 1.81 9.87 -8.05
CA MET A 99 1.86 8.46 -7.72
C MET A 99 3.21 8.10 -7.12
N VAL A 100 3.21 7.41 -5.98
CA VAL A 100 4.42 6.94 -5.31
C VAL A 100 4.39 5.41 -5.23
N VAL A 101 5.39 4.76 -5.79
CA VAL A 101 5.53 3.30 -5.81
C VAL A 101 6.50 2.86 -4.72
N ASP A 102 6.04 1.97 -3.83
CA ASP A 102 6.78 1.43 -2.67
C ASP A 102 7.52 2.49 -1.85
N GLY A 103 6.98 3.73 -1.80
CA GLY A 103 7.64 4.84 -1.16
C GLY A 103 9.00 5.21 -1.76
N ARG A 104 9.41 4.69 -2.91
CA ARG A 104 10.75 4.85 -3.52
C ARG A 104 10.77 5.70 -4.77
N LYS A 105 9.71 5.70 -5.55
CA LYS A 105 9.63 6.38 -6.83
C LYS A 105 8.37 7.21 -6.93
N GLY A 106 8.52 8.54 -7.00
CA GLY A 106 7.47 9.51 -7.34
C GLY A 106 7.39 9.71 -8.85
N LEU A 107 6.17 9.91 -9.37
CA LEU A 107 5.90 10.20 -10.78
C LEU A 107 4.51 10.82 -10.93
N VAL A 108 4.23 11.44 -12.10
CA VAL A 108 2.89 11.94 -12.42
C VAL A 108 1.92 10.76 -12.58
N GLY A 109 0.88 10.71 -11.75
CA GLY A 109 -0.01 9.55 -11.63
C GLY A 109 -0.77 9.19 -12.90
N SER A 110 -0.94 10.13 -13.83
CA SER A 110 -1.56 9.90 -15.14
C SER A 110 -0.61 9.33 -16.21
N GLU A 111 0.70 9.27 -15.92
CA GLU A 111 1.70 8.68 -16.83
C GLU A 111 1.75 7.14 -16.69
N ARG A 112 0.71 6.50 -17.20
CA ARG A 112 0.45 5.06 -17.05
C ARG A 112 1.68 4.19 -17.37
N GLY A 113 2.36 4.44 -18.48
CA GLY A 113 3.52 3.63 -18.86
C GLY A 113 4.68 3.73 -17.88
N ALA A 114 4.94 4.93 -17.34
CA ALA A 114 5.94 5.15 -16.30
C ALA A 114 5.55 4.46 -14.98
N ALA A 115 4.27 4.51 -14.63
CA ALA A 115 3.75 3.87 -13.42
C ALA A 115 3.85 2.33 -13.51
N GLU A 116 3.45 1.72 -14.62
CA GLU A 116 3.57 0.28 -14.86
C GLU A 116 5.02 -0.19 -14.82
N ALA A 117 5.95 0.57 -15.42
CA ALA A 117 7.38 0.28 -15.35
C ALA A 117 7.92 0.37 -13.91
N ALA A 118 7.49 1.38 -13.13
CA ALA A 118 7.88 1.52 -11.74
C ALA A 118 7.34 0.38 -10.87
N ILE A 119 6.09 -0.04 -11.08
CA ILE A 119 5.47 -1.19 -10.39
C ILE A 119 6.24 -2.48 -10.71
N ALA A 120 6.56 -2.72 -11.98
CA ALA A 120 7.31 -3.90 -12.38
C ALA A 120 8.73 -3.91 -11.77
N ALA A 121 9.41 -2.76 -11.75
CA ALA A 121 10.71 -2.61 -11.13
C ALA A 121 10.65 -2.85 -9.61
N ALA A 122 9.61 -2.33 -8.94
CA ALA A 122 9.39 -2.55 -7.52
C ALA A 122 9.14 -4.03 -7.19
N ALA A 123 8.31 -4.70 -7.99
CA ALA A 123 8.07 -6.15 -7.85
C ALA A 123 9.35 -6.97 -8.02
N ALA A 124 10.17 -6.65 -9.02
CA ALA A 124 11.45 -7.32 -9.26
C ALA A 124 12.50 -7.08 -8.16
N ALA A 125 12.42 -5.93 -7.48
CA ALA A 125 13.32 -5.56 -6.39
C ALA A 125 12.92 -6.10 -5.02
N GLN A 126 11.77 -6.79 -4.92
CA GLN A 126 11.32 -7.39 -3.66
C GLN A 126 12.24 -8.54 -3.25
N GLY A 127 12.79 -8.44 -2.05
CA GLY A 127 13.61 -9.48 -1.46
C GLY A 127 13.82 -9.21 0.03
N GLY A 128 13.76 -10.26 0.85
CA GLY A 128 14.01 -10.16 2.28
C GLY A 128 12.98 -9.36 3.09
N SER A 129 11.77 -9.17 2.56
CA SER A 129 10.67 -8.59 3.34
C SER A 129 10.35 -9.51 4.52
N PRO A 130 10.21 -8.97 5.75
CA PRO A 130 9.74 -9.78 6.87
C PRO A 130 8.30 -10.24 6.65
N ASP A 131 7.95 -11.43 7.15
CA ASP A 131 6.57 -11.88 7.15
C ASP A 131 5.70 -10.87 7.88
N LEU A 132 4.61 -10.47 7.26
CA LEU A 132 3.66 -9.50 7.82
C LEU A 132 2.25 -10.07 7.73
N VAL A 133 1.68 -10.39 8.88
CA VAL A 133 0.34 -10.98 8.97
C VAL A 133 -0.56 -10.09 9.81
N VAL A 134 -1.73 -9.77 9.26
CA VAL A 134 -2.79 -9.02 9.94
C VAL A 134 -3.98 -9.93 10.16
N GLY A 135 -4.42 -10.04 11.39
CA GLY A 135 -5.59 -10.84 11.78
C GLY A 135 -6.56 -10.04 12.62
N GLN A 136 -7.83 -10.41 12.58
CA GLN A 136 -8.86 -9.82 13.44
C GLN A 136 -8.90 -10.53 14.79
N THR A 137 -9.07 -9.78 15.89
CA THR A 137 -9.18 -10.29 17.26
C THR A 137 -10.31 -9.57 17.98
N GLY A 138 -11.48 -10.18 18.06
CA GLY A 138 -12.66 -9.49 18.63
C GLY A 138 -12.97 -8.21 17.85
N THR A 139 -12.93 -7.04 18.50
CA THR A 139 -13.12 -5.72 17.88
C THR A 139 -11.84 -5.07 17.39
N GLY A 140 -10.68 -5.70 17.61
CA GLY A 140 -9.36 -5.17 17.28
C GLY A 140 -8.61 -6.01 16.24
N LEU A 141 -7.35 -5.68 16.10
CA LEU A 141 -6.42 -6.31 15.17
C LEU A 141 -5.20 -6.84 15.92
N SER A 142 -4.68 -7.97 15.41
CA SER A 142 -3.34 -8.46 15.73
C SER A 142 -2.46 -8.31 14.49
N ILE A 143 -1.33 -7.63 14.63
CA ILE A 143 -0.35 -7.40 13.57
C ILE A 143 0.93 -8.11 13.98
N ARG A 144 1.32 -9.13 13.25
CA ARG A 144 2.57 -9.87 13.48
C ARG A 144 3.57 -9.53 12.40
N VAL A 145 4.75 -9.13 12.81
CA VAL A 145 5.90 -8.92 11.95
C VAL A 145 6.97 -9.95 12.32
N GLY A 146 7.43 -10.71 11.35
CA GLY A 146 8.46 -11.72 11.53
C GLY A 146 9.86 -11.14 11.71
N GLU A 147 10.84 -12.04 11.80
CA GLU A 147 12.25 -11.68 11.83
C GLU A 147 12.71 -11.11 10.47
N GLY A 148 13.66 -10.19 10.51
CA GLY A 148 14.26 -9.61 9.31
C GLY A 148 15.34 -8.58 9.65
N HIS A 149 15.76 -7.80 8.65
CA HIS A 149 16.82 -6.81 8.80
C HIS A 149 16.29 -5.38 8.72
N GLY A 150 16.84 -4.50 9.57
CA GLY A 150 16.54 -3.07 9.58
C GLY A 150 15.49 -2.67 10.60
N THR A 151 14.91 -1.49 10.39
CA THR A 151 13.87 -0.92 11.24
C THR A 151 12.75 -0.35 10.39
N ALA A 152 11.52 -0.36 10.90
CA ALA A 152 10.37 0.23 10.22
C ALA A 152 9.32 0.72 11.21
N LYS A 153 8.58 1.75 10.83
CA LYS A 153 7.29 2.05 11.46
C LYS A 153 6.25 1.04 10.95
N VAL A 154 5.42 0.57 11.84
CA VAL A 154 4.24 -0.21 11.50
C VAL A 154 3.08 0.76 11.31
N VAL A 155 2.67 0.96 10.06
CA VAL A 155 1.65 1.94 9.67
C VAL A 155 0.35 1.20 9.34
N LEU A 156 -0.69 1.54 10.06
CA LEU A 156 -2.04 1.01 9.87
C LEU A 156 -2.83 1.96 8.97
N VAL A 157 -3.42 1.42 7.92
CA VAL A 157 -4.22 2.14 6.92
C VAL A 157 -5.61 1.55 6.87
N GLY A 158 -6.62 2.40 7.05
CA GLY A 158 -8.01 2.05 6.78
C GLY A 158 -8.48 2.73 5.50
N TYR A 159 -9.19 2.01 4.64
CA TYR A 159 -9.64 2.53 3.36
C TYR A 159 -10.97 1.94 2.92
N ASP A 160 -11.71 2.69 2.13
CA ASP A 160 -12.97 2.26 1.53
C ASP A 160 -12.73 1.73 0.11
N PRO A 161 -13.38 0.64 -0.31
CA PRO A 161 -13.11 0.00 -1.59
C PRO A 161 -13.48 0.88 -2.79
N GLN A 162 -14.58 1.62 -2.69
CA GLN A 162 -15.05 2.51 -3.75
C GLN A 162 -16.07 3.51 -3.24
N HIS A 163 -15.99 4.74 -3.76
CA HIS A 163 -17.04 5.74 -3.63
C HIS A 163 -17.37 6.39 -4.98
N ARG A 164 -18.56 6.94 -5.06
CA ARG A 164 -18.99 7.76 -6.18
C ARG A 164 -19.52 9.10 -5.66
N THR A 165 -18.93 10.18 -6.13
CA THR A 165 -19.26 11.55 -5.72
C THR A 165 -19.74 12.39 -6.90
N ALA A 166 -20.86 13.09 -6.72
CA ALA A 166 -21.28 14.13 -7.66
C ALA A 166 -20.61 15.45 -7.22
N VAL A 167 -19.64 15.92 -7.98
CA VAL A 167 -18.89 17.16 -7.68
C VAL A 167 -19.74 18.37 -8.05
N GLY A 168 -20.13 19.16 -7.05
CA GLY A 168 -21.04 20.29 -7.24
C GLY A 168 -20.36 21.59 -7.61
N ARG A 169 -19.04 21.74 -7.36
CA ARG A 169 -18.28 22.99 -7.54
C ARG A 169 -16.82 22.70 -7.88
N GLY A 170 -16.03 23.76 -8.10
CA GLY A 170 -14.60 23.64 -8.43
C GLY A 170 -14.35 23.18 -9.87
N GLU A 171 -13.13 22.77 -10.18
CA GLU A 171 -12.70 22.45 -11.55
C GLU A 171 -13.39 21.20 -12.13
N ASN A 172 -13.86 20.27 -11.29
CA ASN A 172 -14.60 19.07 -11.69
C ASN A 172 -16.13 19.24 -11.55
N SER A 173 -16.64 20.48 -11.42
CA SER A 173 -18.07 20.76 -11.26
C SER A 173 -18.92 20.09 -12.33
N GLY A 174 -20.04 19.48 -11.91
CA GLY A 174 -20.97 18.72 -12.79
C GLY A 174 -20.52 17.32 -13.15
N ARG A 175 -19.30 16.90 -12.78
CA ARG A 175 -18.80 15.54 -13.01
C ARG A 175 -19.24 14.61 -11.88
N SER A 176 -19.36 13.31 -12.21
CA SER A 176 -19.51 12.24 -11.24
C SER A 176 -18.24 11.41 -11.25
N LEU A 177 -17.47 11.50 -10.16
CA LEU A 177 -16.22 10.77 -10.01
C LEU A 177 -16.47 9.43 -9.33
N THR A 178 -15.80 8.38 -9.78
CA THR A 178 -15.77 7.07 -9.12
C THR A 178 -14.33 6.74 -8.81
N GLU A 179 -14.04 6.61 -7.54
CA GLU A 179 -12.68 6.45 -7.02
C GLU A 179 -12.61 5.20 -6.14
N SER A 180 -11.46 4.56 -6.09
CA SER A 180 -11.27 3.27 -5.43
C SER A 180 -10.16 3.32 -4.38
N ASN A 181 -10.29 2.46 -3.37
CA ASN A 181 -9.32 2.31 -2.28
C ASN A 181 -8.96 3.63 -1.58
N ILE A 182 -10.00 4.41 -1.28
CA ILE A 182 -9.89 5.74 -0.70
C ILE A 182 -9.49 5.64 0.77
N VAL A 183 -8.34 6.18 1.13
CA VAL A 183 -7.81 6.14 2.49
C VAL A 183 -8.64 7.02 3.42
N ARG A 184 -9.15 6.42 4.50
CA ARG A 184 -9.97 7.07 5.54
C ARG A 184 -9.18 7.37 6.79
N SER A 185 -8.12 6.60 7.03
CA SER A 185 -7.22 6.81 8.15
C SER A 185 -5.84 6.23 7.88
N VAL A 186 -4.81 6.88 8.39
CA VAL A 186 -3.43 6.40 8.36
C VAL A 186 -2.75 6.80 9.67
N ARG A 187 -2.18 5.82 10.39
CA ARG A 187 -1.50 6.06 11.66
C ARG A 187 -0.40 5.06 11.93
N THR A 188 0.65 5.47 12.62
CA THR A 188 1.66 4.56 13.13
C THR A 188 1.13 3.88 14.40
N VAL A 189 1.23 2.55 14.47
CA VAL A 189 0.77 1.74 15.61
C VAL A 189 1.92 1.09 16.37
N GLY A 190 3.14 1.18 15.87
CA GLY A 190 4.33 0.66 16.52
C GLY A 190 5.58 0.80 15.67
N GLN A 191 6.66 0.23 16.19
CA GLN A 191 7.94 0.12 15.47
C GLN A 191 8.40 -1.33 15.45
N TRP A 192 9.07 -1.71 14.39
CA TRP A 192 9.76 -2.98 14.22
C TRP A 192 11.26 -2.72 14.05
N THR A 193 12.10 -3.54 14.72
CA THR A 193 13.55 -3.34 14.77
C THR A 193 14.32 -4.61 14.40
N GLY A 194 13.76 -5.41 13.51
CA GLY A 194 14.38 -6.66 13.04
C GLY A 194 13.92 -7.90 13.81
N ALA A 195 13.65 -7.79 15.10
CA ALA A 195 13.12 -8.91 15.90
C ALA A 195 11.62 -9.11 15.66
N PRO A 196 11.10 -10.35 15.77
CA PRO A 196 9.67 -10.61 15.68
C PRO A 196 8.88 -9.80 16.71
N VAL A 197 7.78 -9.19 16.28
CA VAL A 197 6.90 -8.41 17.15
C VAL A 197 5.43 -8.70 16.85
N THR A 198 4.60 -8.68 17.88
CA THR A 198 3.14 -8.72 17.76
C THR A 198 2.58 -7.44 18.40
N LEU A 199 1.80 -6.71 17.63
CA LEU A 199 1.14 -5.47 18.05
C LEU A 199 -0.37 -5.68 18.04
N ALA A 200 -1.03 -5.15 19.08
CA ALA A 200 -2.49 -5.02 19.08
C ALA A 200 -2.86 -3.60 18.66
N ALA A 201 -3.91 -3.46 17.87
CA ALA A 201 -4.43 -2.17 17.45
C ALA A 201 -5.96 -2.19 17.37
N GLU A 202 -6.58 -1.04 17.56
CA GLU A 202 -7.99 -0.85 17.22
C GLU A 202 -8.16 -0.85 15.70
N ALA A 203 -9.31 -1.29 15.23
CA ALA A 203 -9.64 -1.20 13.81
C ALA A 203 -9.58 0.25 13.31
N PRO A 204 -8.99 0.52 12.15
CA PRO A 204 -8.96 1.86 11.58
C PRO A 204 -10.33 2.28 11.03
N ALA A 205 -10.55 3.58 10.82
CA ALA A 205 -11.69 4.02 10.03
C ALA A 205 -11.51 3.56 8.58
N GLY A 206 -12.59 3.08 7.96
CA GLY A 206 -12.63 2.50 6.61
C GLY A 206 -13.14 1.06 6.65
N GLU A 207 -13.63 0.57 5.53
CA GLU A 207 -14.21 -0.77 5.39
C GLU A 207 -13.15 -1.87 5.28
N ARG A 208 -11.93 -1.50 4.87
CA ARG A 208 -10.81 -2.42 4.65
C ARG A 208 -9.56 -1.92 5.38
N THR A 209 -8.68 -2.85 5.67
CA THR A 209 -7.46 -2.59 6.43
C THR A 209 -6.24 -3.08 5.67
N ALA A 210 -5.19 -2.26 5.67
CA ALA A 210 -3.85 -2.65 5.27
C ALA A 210 -2.83 -2.24 6.35
N VAL A 211 -1.70 -2.93 6.37
CA VAL A 211 -0.55 -2.59 7.20
C VAL A 211 0.66 -2.45 6.31
N LEU A 212 1.42 -1.39 6.52
CA LEU A 212 2.66 -1.10 5.79
C LEU A 212 3.83 -1.08 6.79
N LEU A 213 4.97 -1.58 6.37
CA LEU A 213 6.24 -1.38 7.07
C LEU A 213 7.02 -0.29 6.34
N GLU A 214 7.07 0.90 6.95
CA GLU A 214 7.74 2.08 6.40
C GLU A 214 9.11 2.24 7.06
N ALA A 215 10.17 2.05 6.28
CA ALA A 215 11.56 2.24 6.70
C ALA A 215 11.86 3.73 6.99
N PRO A 216 12.95 4.05 7.70
CA PRO A 216 13.31 5.44 8.05
C PRO A 216 13.47 6.36 6.82
N ASP A 217 13.89 5.81 5.69
CA ASP A 217 13.99 6.52 4.41
C ASP A 217 12.64 6.68 3.69
N GLY A 218 11.53 6.22 4.29
CA GLY A 218 10.19 6.28 3.74
C GLY A 218 9.87 5.20 2.71
N ALA A 219 10.79 4.27 2.46
CA ALA A 219 10.52 3.12 1.60
C ALA A 219 9.55 2.15 2.28
N ILE A 220 8.64 1.57 1.52
CA ILE A 220 7.77 0.50 2.01
C ILE A 220 8.50 -0.84 1.80
N ILE A 221 8.86 -1.49 2.90
CA ILE A 221 9.60 -2.76 2.91
C ILE A 221 8.72 -3.97 3.23
N GLY A 222 7.48 -3.75 3.62
CA GLY A 222 6.48 -4.78 3.89
C GLY A 222 5.08 -4.21 3.71
N ALA A 223 4.15 -5.03 3.21
CA ALA A 223 2.74 -4.67 3.12
C ALA A 223 1.87 -5.92 3.21
N SER A 224 0.73 -5.79 3.89
CA SER A 224 -0.27 -6.84 4.02
C SER A 224 -1.66 -6.24 4.09
N ARG A 225 -2.65 -6.98 3.56
CA ARG A 225 -4.07 -6.67 3.74
C ARG A 225 -4.66 -7.57 4.82
N LEU A 226 -5.61 -7.05 5.58
CA LEU A 226 -6.45 -7.93 6.38
C LEU A 226 -7.22 -8.86 5.44
N GLY A 227 -7.02 -10.17 5.60
CA GLY A 227 -7.72 -11.16 4.80
C GLY A 227 -9.23 -11.00 4.99
N THR A 228 -10.00 -10.97 3.90
CA THR A 228 -11.44 -11.19 3.97
C THR A 228 -11.64 -12.64 4.36
N SER A 229 -12.23 -12.89 5.54
CA SER A 229 -12.68 -14.24 5.90
C SER A 229 -13.63 -14.70 4.80
N SER A 230 -13.25 -15.76 4.11
CA SER A 230 -14.10 -16.47 3.13
C SER A 230 -15.22 -17.17 3.87
#